data_16b263fa4cfd495aef42c21dcb43440a
#
_entry.id   16b263fa4cfd495aef42c21dcb43440a
#
_cell.length_a   1.000
_cell.length_b   1.000
_cell.length_c   1.000
_cell.angle_alpha   90.00
_cell.angle_beta   90.00
_cell.angle_gamma   90.00
#
_symmetry.space_group_name_H-M   'P 1'
#
loop_
_entity.id
_entity.type
_entity.pdbx_description
1 polymer ?
#
loop_
_entity_poly.entity_id
_entity_poly.type
_entity_poly.pdbx_seq_one_letter_code
_entity_poly.pdbx_strand_id
1 'polypeptide(L)'
;MAALTGTLADLYMASGAGVTFTQEVMTDNGDHETYHVATANTAHRYWDDTSALTIEVSTDGGATWAAAAAGTYSVRYVGGVVTFTAVDSTREVRVSGKYLAISQVGQAYDWEVSPTVNILDVTTFSGGGWKQKTAGLHDATAKASRYYLDGTFFGLLGMRFVVIFYPHFSAGERYEAFAYLKSDPIKAGVDAVIDEELDWEIDGQLFFQAS
;
A
#
# COMPACT_ATOMS: atom_id res chain seq x y z
N MET A 1 -21.37 0.79 -16.65
CA MET A 1 -20.47 -0.11 -15.87
C MET A 1 -21.34 -1.13 -15.16
N ALA A 2 -21.01 -2.42 -15.23
CA ALA A 2 -21.65 -3.45 -14.41
C ALA A 2 -21.12 -3.35 -12.96
N ALA A 3 -21.99 -3.60 -11.99
CA ALA A 3 -21.55 -3.69 -10.60
C ALA A 3 -20.64 -4.93 -10.42
N LEU A 4 -19.54 -4.75 -9.71
CA LEU A 4 -18.65 -5.87 -9.35
C LEU A 4 -19.32 -6.71 -8.25
N THR A 5 -19.16 -8.02 -8.33
CA THR A 5 -19.64 -8.94 -7.30
C THR A 5 -18.52 -9.22 -6.30
N GLY A 6 -18.85 -9.35 -5.01
CA GLY A 6 -17.87 -9.62 -3.95
C GLY A 6 -17.05 -10.91 -4.11
N THR A 7 -17.44 -11.79 -5.04
CA THR A 7 -16.66 -13.01 -5.37
C THR A 7 -15.31 -12.73 -6.04
N LEU A 8 -15.06 -11.49 -6.48
CA LEU A 8 -13.80 -11.04 -7.08
C LEU A 8 -12.95 -10.22 -6.11
N ALA A 9 -13.48 -9.91 -4.93
CA ALA A 9 -12.77 -9.17 -3.90
C ALA A 9 -11.81 -10.09 -3.12
N ASP A 10 -10.67 -9.55 -2.70
CA ASP A 10 -9.68 -10.29 -1.93
C ASP A 10 -8.88 -9.35 -1.00
N LEU A 11 -8.30 -9.91 0.04
CA LEU A 11 -7.51 -9.19 1.04
C LEU A 11 -6.18 -9.90 1.27
N TYR A 12 -5.10 -9.13 1.17
CA TYR A 12 -3.74 -9.58 1.47
C TYR A 12 -3.10 -8.71 2.53
N MET A 13 -2.18 -9.30 3.26
CA MET A 13 -1.38 -8.62 4.27
C MET A 13 0.06 -9.10 4.21
N ALA A 14 1.01 -8.20 4.47
CA ALA A 14 2.40 -8.55 4.67
C ALA A 14 2.78 -8.33 6.13
N SER A 15 3.30 -9.37 6.76
CA SER A 15 3.81 -9.34 8.13
C SER A 15 5.16 -10.05 8.22
N GLY A 16 5.99 -9.62 9.19
CA GLY A 16 7.25 -10.29 9.47
C GLY A 16 8.49 -9.56 8.97
N ALA A 17 9.64 -10.23 9.07
CA ALA A 17 10.93 -9.67 8.66
C ALA A 17 11.02 -9.56 7.13
N GLY A 18 11.55 -8.43 6.66
CA GLY A 18 11.77 -8.24 5.24
C GLY A 18 12.77 -9.25 4.65
N VAL A 19 12.47 -9.73 3.44
CA VAL A 19 13.31 -10.65 2.67
C VAL A 19 14.24 -9.83 1.77
N THR A 20 15.53 -10.13 1.78
CA THR A 20 16.53 -9.39 0.99
C THR A 20 16.39 -9.70 -0.50
N PHE A 21 16.45 -8.66 -1.32
CA PHE A 21 16.62 -8.73 -2.76
C PHE A 21 17.76 -7.83 -3.20
N THR A 22 18.39 -8.14 -4.32
CA THR A 22 19.59 -7.43 -4.79
C THR A 22 19.52 -7.16 -6.28
N GLN A 23 19.88 -5.91 -6.66
CA GLN A 23 20.06 -5.49 -8.05
C GLN A 23 18.87 -5.82 -8.97
N GLU A 24 17.67 -5.69 -8.44
CA GLU A 24 16.46 -5.91 -9.21
C GLU A 24 16.23 -4.76 -10.17
N VAL A 25 16.19 -5.06 -11.47
CA VAL A 25 15.93 -4.07 -12.52
C VAL A 25 14.47 -3.70 -12.53
N MET A 26 14.21 -2.41 -12.51
CA MET A 26 12.86 -1.86 -12.55
C MET A 26 12.37 -1.64 -13.97
N THR A 27 11.08 -1.59 -14.13
CA THR A 27 10.42 -1.30 -15.42
C THR A 27 10.02 0.17 -15.46
N ASP A 28 10.39 0.86 -16.53
CA ASP A 28 9.93 2.21 -16.84
C ASP A 28 8.41 2.20 -17.12
N ASN A 29 7.67 3.13 -16.56
CA ASN A 29 6.23 3.31 -16.80
C ASN A 29 5.94 3.91 -18.21
N GLY A 30 6.99 4.26 -18.95
CA GLY A 30 6.92 4.88 -20.27
C GLY A 30 6.98 6.42 -20.23
N ASP A 31 7.11 7.01 -19.05
CA ASP A 31 7.29 8.45 -18.83
C ASP A 31 8.77 8.84 -18.62
N HIS A 32 9.66 7.85 -18.49
CA HIS A 32 11.09 8.02 -18.19
C HIS A 32 11.39 8.78 -16.87
N GLU A 33 10.42 8.80 -15.99
CA GLU A 33 10.50 9.36 -14.65
C GLU A 33 10.13 8.32 -13.59
N THR A 34 9.07 7.51 -13.85
CA THR A 34 8.48 6.58 -12.89
C THR A 34 8.84 5.14 -13.23
N TYR A 35 9.47 4.48 -12.30
CA TYR A 35 9.92 3.08 -12.41
C TYR A 35 9.23 2.23 -11.35
N HIS A 36 8.80 1.05 -11.72
CA HIS A 36 8.12 0.11 -10.83
C HIS A 36 8.76 -1.28 -10.90
N VAL A 37 8.52 -2.08 -9.86
CA VAL A 37 8.95 -3.47 -9.82
C VAL A 37 8.41 -4.23 -11.02
N ALA A 38 9.29 -4.93 -11.74
CA ALA A 38 8.94 -5.67 -12.94
C ALA A 38 7.81 -6.68 -12.72
N THR A 39 6.98 -6.90 -13.73
CA THR A 39 5.84 -7.83 -13.66
C THR A 39 6.26 -9.25 -13.27
N ALA A 40 7.47 -9.67 -13.62
CA ALA A 40 8.02 -10.97 -13.22
C ALA A 40 8.27 -11.08 -11.71
N ASN A 41 8.44 -9.96 -11.00
CA ASN A 41 8.84 -9.88 -9.59
C ASN A 41 7.76 -9.23 -8.71
N THR A 42 6.49 -9.38 -9.04
CA THR A 42 5.39 -8.72 -8.33
C THR A 42 5.33 -9.00 -6.83
N ALA A 43 5.91 -10.12 -6.38
CA ALA A 43 6.06 -10.43 -4.96
C ALA A 43 6.96 -9.44 -4.20
N HIS A 44 7.85 -8.72 -4.90
CA HIS A 44 8.79 -7.77 -4.31
C HIS A 44 8.28 -6.33 -4.27
N ARG A 45 6.99 -6.08 -4.54
CA ARG A 45 6.41 -4.73 -4.63
C ARG A 45 6.30 -3.99 -3.29
N TYR A 46 6.35 -4.69 -2.19
CA TYR A 46 6.11 -4.07 -0.88
C TYR A 46 7.42 -4.02 -0.11
N TRP A 47 8.09 -2.89 -0.21
CA TRP A 47 9.41 -2.71 0.40
C TRP A 47 9.29 -2.40 1.89
N ASP A 48 10.24 -2.91 2.65
CA ASP A 48 10.38 -2.63 4.06
C ASP A 48 10.99 -1.23 4.25
N ASP A 49 10.18 -0.27 4.67
CA ASP A 49 10.60 1.12 4.86
C ASP A 49 11.45 1.35 6.13
N THR A 50 11.57 0.33 6.98
CA THR A 50 12.51 0.33 8.11
C THR A 50 13.93 -0.08 7.71
N SER A 51 14.09 -0.61 6.50
CA SER A 51 15.35 -1.05 5.92
C SER A 51 15.83 -0.08 4.84
N ALA A 52 17.13 0.17 4.78
CA ALA A 52 17.71 1.01 3.75
C ALA A 52 17.53 0.39 2.36
N LEU A 53 17.11 1.21 1.39
CA LEU A 53 17.12 0.87 -0.03
C LEU A 53 18.36 1.48 -0.68
N THR A 54 18.97 0.72 -1.59
CA THR A 54 20.00 1.21 -2.49
C THR A 54 19.40 1.31 -3.88
N ILE A 55 19.36 2.53 -4.43
CA ILE A 55 18.86 2.81 -5.78
C ILE A 55 20.06 3.17 -6.62
N GLU A 56 20.24 2.45 -7.73
CA GLU A 56 21.31 2.67 -8.67
C GLU A 56 20.72 2.95 -10.06
N VAL A 57 21.42 3.79 -10.81
CA VAL A 57 21.05 4.20 -12.16
C VAL A 57 22.18 3.87 -13.15
N SER A 58 21.78 3.54 -14.36
CA SER A 58 22.64 3.43 -15.53
C SER A 58 22.09 4.34 -16.63
N THR A 59 22.99 4.92 -17.43
CA THR A 59 22.64 5.71 -18.63
C THR A 59 23.36 5.18 -19.88
N ASP A 60 23.94 3.99 -19.79
CA ASP A 60 24.74 3.33 -20.83
C ASP A 60 24.23 1.91 -21.15
N GLY A 61 22.92 1.68 -20.98
CA GLY A 61 22.28 0.41 -21.25
C GLY A 61 22.67 -0.69 -20.26
N GLY A 62 22.87 -0.34 -18.98
CA GLY A 62 23.21 -1.29 -17.93
C GLY A 62 24.68 -1.71 -17.87
N ALA A 63 25.56 -1.07 -18.67
CA ALA A 63 26.98 -1.42 -18.67
C ALA A 63 27.70 -0.94 -17.39
N THR A 64 27.34 0.26 -16.90
CA THR A 64 27.83 0.77 -15.62
C THR A 64 26.68 1.24 -14.74
N TRP A 65 26.84 1.09 -13.42
CA TRP A 65 25.84 1.47 -12.43
C TRP A 65 26.43 2.37 -11.36
N ALA A 66 25.72 3.43 -11.03
CA ALA A 66 26.10 4.36 -9.98
C ALA A 66 24.92 4.62 -9.03
N ALA A 67 25.21 4.91 -7.76
CA ALA A 67 24.16 5.27 -6.81
C ALA A 67 23.42 6.51 -7.29
N ALA A 68 22.09 6.49 -7.25
CA ALA A 68 21.26 7.65 -7.56
C ALA A 68 21.54 8.77 -6.54
N ALA A 69 21.65 10.00 -7.03
CA ALA A 69 21.93 11.15 -6.16
C ALA A 69 20.73 11.43 -5.22
N ALA A 70 21.01 11.65 -3.95
CA ALA A 70 19.97 11.98 -2.98
C ALA A 70 19.22 13.27 -3.39
N GLY A 71 17.91 13.27 -3.22
CA GLY A 71 17.05 14.41 -3.58
C GLY A 71 16.66 14.50 -5.06
N THR A 72 17.16 13.59 -5.92
CA THR A 72 16.74 13.51 -7.34
C THR A 72 15.59 12.53 -7.57
N TYR A 73 15.18 11.81 -6.55
CA TYR A 73 14.10 10.85 -6.62
C TYR A 73 13.29 10.79 -5.31
N SER A 74 12.10 10.24 -5.41
CA SER A 74 11.25 9.83 -4.28
C SER A 74 10.93 8.34 -4.37
N VAL A 75 10.65 7.73 -3.22
CA VAL A 75 10.34 6.30 -3.11
C VAL A 75 8.95 6.12 -2.53
N ARG A 76 8.13 5.32 -3.20
CA ARG A 76 6.90 4.77 -2.65
C ARG A 76 7.15 3.30 -2.31
N TYR A 77 7.31 3.01 -1.02
CA TYR A 77 7.60 1.67 -0.50
C TYR A 77 6.45 0.69 -0.73
N VAL A 78 5.21 1.16 -0.55
CA VAL A 78 4.00 0.42 -0.91
C VAL A 78 3.82 0.48 -2.42
N GLY A 79 3.87 -0.66 -3.07
CA GLY A 79 3.80 -0.78 -4.54
C GLY A 79 5.15 -0.81 -5.24
N GLY A 80 6.27 -0.53 -4.55
CA GLY A 80 7.63 -0.63 -5.09
C GLY A 80 7.89 0.31 -6.26
N VAL A 81 7.76 1.64 -6.02
CA VAL A 81 7.89 2.65 -7.07
C VAL A 81 8.98 3.65 -6.73
N VAL A 82 9.79 4.00 -7.72
CA VAL A 82 10.77 5.10 -7.67
C VAL A 82 10.40 6.13 -8.72
N THR A 83 10.26 7.39 -8.32
CA THR A 83 9.96 8.50 -9.22
C THR A 83 11.09 9.53 -9.17
N PHE A 84 11.68 9.81 -10.32
CA PHE A 84 12.73 10.83 -10.46
C PHE A 84 12.13 12.20 -10.74
N THR A 85 12.86 13.24 -10.38
CA THR A 85 12.46 14.65 -10.58
C THR A 85 12.72 15.15 -12.00
N ALA A 86 13.46 14.40 -12.80
CA ALA A 86 13.82 14.77 -14.18
C ALA A 86 13.65 13.58 -15.13
N VAL A 87 13.09 13.86 -16.30
CA VAL A 87 12.98 12.90 -17.40
C VAL A 87 14.36 12.54 -17.96
N ASP A 88 14.62 11.26 -18.16
CA ASP A 88 15.83 10.76 -18.84
C ASP A 88 15.52 9.45 -19.56
N SER A 89 15.39 9.51 -20.87
CA SER A 89 15.04 8.36 -21.73
C SER A 89 16.13 7.30 -21.83
N THR A 90 17.34 7.58 -21.33
CA THR A 90 18.46 6.62 -21.32
C THR A 90 18.62 5.94 -19.97
N ARG A 91 17.86 6.40 -18.95
CA ARG A 91 17.98 5.89 -17.60
C ARG A 91 17.42 4.47 -17.48
N GLU A 92 18.21 3.61 -16.88
CA GLU A 92 17.78 2.34 -16.30
C GLU A 92 17.94 2.41 -14.79
N VAL A 93 17.06 1.75 -14.07
CA VAL A 93 17.02 1.78 -12.60
C VAL A 93 17.07 0.35 -12.06
N ARG A 94 17.90 0.13 -11.04
CA ARG A 94 17.84 -1.09 -10.24
C ARG A 94 17.85 -0.76 -8.75
N VAL A 95 17.22 -1.63 -7.98
CA VAL A 95 17.05 -1.46 -6.55
C VAL A 95 17.53 -2.68 -5.80
N SER A 96 18.12 -2.46 -4.63
CA SER A 96 18.45 -3.50 -3.65
C SER A 96 17.88 -3.10 -2.29
N GLY A 97 17.40 -4.07 -1.54
CA GLY A 97 16.80 -3.80 -0.23
C GLY A 97 16.11 -5.01 0.37
N LYS A 98 15.01 -4.76 1.07
CA LYS A 98 14.15 -5.82 1.60
C LYS A 98 12.71 -5.59 1.17
N TYR A 99 12.00 -6.66 0.87
CA TYR A 99 10.56 -6.65 0.63
C TYR A 99 9.82 -7.44 1.71
N LEU A 100 8.59 -7.08 1.94
CA LEU A 100 7.66 -7.78 2.83
C LEU A 100 6.85 -8.77 2.00
N ALA A 101 6.97 -10.07 2.32
CA ALA A 101 6.20 -11.10 1.64
C ALA A 101 4.71 -10.99 2.00
N ILE A 102 3.84 -10.92 1.00
CA ILE A 102 2.39 -10.85 1.19
C ILE A 102 1.80 -12.24 1.28
N SER A 103 0.75 -12.37 2.09
CA SER A 103 -0.11 -13.55 2.17
C SER A 103 -1.57 -13.14 2.19
N GLN A 104 -2.42 -13.99 1.62
CA GLN A 104 -3.87 -13.79 1.68
C GLN A 104 -4.37 -13.92 3.11
N VAL A 105 -5.27 -13.03 3.52
CA VAL A 105 -5.99 -13.15 4.79
C VAL A 105 -7.07 -14.22 4.61
N GLY A 106 -6.80 -15.41 5.13
CA GLY A 106 -7.68 -16.55 4.97
C GLY A 106 -9.06 -16.32 5.57
N GLN A 107 -10.09 -16.87 4.90
CA GLN A 107 -11.50 -16.82 5.32
C GLN A 107 -12.11 -15.42 5.43
N ALA A 108 -11.46 -14.38 4.86
CA ALA A 108 -12.08 -13.07 4.74
C ALA A 108 -13.28 -13.13 3.79
N TYR A 109 -14.41 -12.59 4.22
CA TYR A 109 -15.65 -12.58 3.43
C TYR A 109 -16.19 -11.17 3.19
N ASP A 110 -15.69 -10.19 3.93
CA ASP A 110 -16.06 -8.78 3.79
C ASP A 110 -14.88 -7.87 4.16
N TRP A 111 -14.80 -6.71 3.53
CA TRP A 111 -13.86 -5.67 3.90
C TRP A 111 -14.36 -4.28 3.48
N GLU A 112 -13.88 -3.27 4.16
CA GLU A 112 -14.16 -1.85 3.91
C GLU A 112 -12.88 -1.04 4.03
N VAL A 113 -12.70 -0.06 3.13
CA VAL A 113 -11.67 0.97 3.23
C VAL A 113 -12.36 2.33 3.23
N SER A 114 -12.14 3.12 4.27
CA SER A 114 -12.84 4.38 4.51
C SER A 114 -11.85 5.56 4.54
N PRO A 115 -11.49 6.11 3.35
CA PRO A 115 -10.72 7.35 3.30
C PRO A 115 -11.57 8.54 3.73
N THR A 116 -11.01 9.43 4.53
CA THR A 116 -11.66 10.64 5.02
C THR A 116 -10.77 11.85 4.85
N VAL A 117 -11.36 13.03 4.85
CA VAL A 117 -10.66 14.31 4.90
C VAL A 117 -11.30 15.20 5.94
N ASN A 118 -10.49 15.78 6.81
CA ASN A 118 -10.98 16.76 7.78
C ASN A 118 -11.32 18.06 7.05
N ILE A 119 -12.53 18.57 7.25
CA ILE A 119 -13.00 19.84 6.67
C ILE A 119 -12.96 20.90 7.75
N LEU A 120 -12.06 21.88 7.58
CA LEU A 120 -11.86 23.00 8.52
C LEU A 120 -12.74 24.17 8.14
N ASP A 121 -13.38 24.81 9.14
CA ASP A 121 -14.11 26.05 8.96
C ASP A 121 -13.11 27.23 9.05
N VAL A 122 -12.97 27.98 7.97
CA VAL A 122 -12.10 29.15 7.85
C VAL A 122 -12.90 30.42 7.59
N THR A 123 -14.15 30.45 8.04
CA THR A 123 -15.06 31.59 7.87
C THR A 123 -14.51 32.82 8.55
N THR A 124 -14.45 33.94 7.81
CA THR A 124 -14.07 35.25 8.30
C THR A 124 -15.24 36.23 8.22
N PHE A 125 -15.18 37.33 8.97
CA PHE A 125 -16.22 38.38 8.92
C PHE A 125 -16.38 39.04 7.54
N SER A 126 -15.35 38.97 6.69
CA SER A 126 -15.37 39.46 5.31
C SER A 126 -16.03 38.54 4.30
N GLY A 127 -16.47 37.33 4.72
CA GLY A 127 -17.03 36.30 3.86
C GLY A 127 -18.47 36.52 3.37
N GLY A 128 -19.05 37.71 3.53
CA GLY A 128 -20.38 38.04 3.00
C GLY A 128 -21.52 37.21 3.61
N GLY A 129 -21.33 36.69 4.84
CA GLY A 129 -22.32 35.88 5.54
C GLY A 129 -22.36 34.40 5.20
N TRP A 130 -21.47 33.93 4.31
CA TRP A 130 -21.36 32.53 3.95
C TRP A 130 -20.19 31.84 4.67
N LYS A 131 -20.40 30.60 5.08
CA LYS A 131 -19.34 29.76 5.65
C LYS A 131 -18.31 29.38 4.58
N GLN A 132 -17.05 29.58 4.93
CA GLN A 132 -15.90 29.18 4.10
C GLN A 132 -15.24 27.96 4.72
N LYS A 133 -14.92 26.97 3.89
CA LYS A 133 -14.31 25.71 4.33
C LYS A 133 -13.07 25.40 3.49
N THR A 134 -12.10 24.73 4.10
CA THR A 134 -10.91 24.23 3.43
C THR A 134 -10.66 22.77 3.83
N ALA A 135 -10.05 22.00 2.94
CA ALA A 135 -9.60 20.66 3.25
C ALA A 135 -8.40 20.71 4.21
N GLY A 136 -8.46 19.89 5.25
CA GLY A 136 -7.36 19.65 6.17
C GLY A 136 -6.62 18.36 5.87
N LEU A 137 -6.25 17.62 6.92
CA LEU A 137 -5.52 16.36 6.79
C LEU A 137 -6.44 15.26 6.25
N HIS A 138 -5.85 14.40 5.43
CA HIS A 138 -6.43 13.14 5.01
C HIS A 138 -6.14 12.06 6.06
N ASP A 139 -7.07 11.13 6.20
CA ASP A 139 -6.97 9.98 7.08
C ASP A 139 -7.68 8.79 6.43
N ALA A 140 -7.38 7.58 6.86
CA ALA A 140 -8.10 6.39 6.39
C ALA A 140 -8.08 5.29 7.45
N THR A 141 -9.20 4.56 7.50
CA THR A 141 -9.32 3.33 8.27
C THR A 141 -9.70 2.18 7.35
N ALA A 142 -9.42 0.97 7.77
CA ALA A 142 -9.86 -0.22 7.06
C ALA A 142 -10.38 -1.25 8.04
N LYS A 143 -11.32 -2.08 7.57
CA LYS A 143 -11.91 -3.18 8.33
C LYS A 143 -12.03 -4.40 7.45
N ALA A 144 -11.95 -5.58 8.06
CA ALA A 144 -12.34 -6.81 7.41
C ALA A 144 -13.02 -7.75 8.41
N SER A 145 -13.94 -8.55 7.90
CA SER A 145 -14.57 -9.63 8.62
C SER A 145 -14.13 -10.97 8.04
N ARG A 146 -13.76 -11.88 8.92
CA ARG A 146 -13.38 -13.24 8.54
C ARG A 146 -13.95 -14.26 9.52
N TYR A 147 -14.02 -15.53 9.10
CA TYR A 147 -14.24 -16.61 10.02
C TYR A 147 -12.98 -16.88 10.83
N TYR A 148 -13.15 -17.00 12.15
CA TYR A 148 -12.03 -17.28 13.06
C TYR A 148 -11.37 -18.62 12.73
N LEU A 149 -10.06 -18.59 12.56
CA LEU A 149 -9.24 -19.78 12.35
C LEU A 149 -8.37 -20.09 13.57
N ASP A 150 -7.69 -19.07 14.06
CA ASP A 150 -6.73 -19.16 15.16
C ASP A 150 -6.45 -17.76 15.76
N GLY A 151 -5.69 -17.71 16.82
CA GLY A 151 -5.32 -16.47 17.52
C GLY A 151 -4.14 -15.69 16.89
N THR A 152 -3.84 -15.88 15.62
CA THR A 152 -2.68 -15.25 14.95
C THR A 152 -2.77 -13.73 15.04
N PHE A 153 -3.94 -13.12 14.78
CA PHE A 153 -4.09 -11.67 14.78
C PHE A 153 -4.00 -11.05 16.17
N PHE A 154 -4.39 -11.76 17.21
CA PHE A 154 -4.21 -11.29 18.58
C PHE A 154 -2.73 -11.01 18.90
N GLY A 155 -1.81 -11.85 18.43
CA GLY A 155 -0.37 -11.65 18.56
C GLY A 155 0.19 -10.51 17.71
N LEU A 156 -0.59 -9.99 16.77
CA LEU A 156 -0.18 -8.95 15.82
C LEU A 156 -0.75 -7.56 16.18
N LEU A 157 -1.53 -7.45 17.26
CA LEU A 157 -2.09 -6.17 17.71
C LEU A 157 -1.00 -5.11 17.93
N GLY A 158 -1.22 -3.93 17.38
CA GLY A 158 -0.27 -2.81 17.44
C GLY A 158 0.95 -2.96 16.52
N MET A 159 1.06 -4.03 15.76
CA MET A 159 2.11 -4.17 14.75
C MET A 159 1.71 -3.49 13.45
N ARG A 160 2.71 -3.03 12.71
CA ARG A 160 2.56 -2.36 11.42
C ARG A 160 2.72 -3.36 10.28
N PHE A 161 1.82 -3.27 9.30
CA PHE A 161 1.76 -4.16 8.14
C PHE A 161 1.58 -3.38 6.85
N VAL A 162 1.81 -4.03 5.72
CA VAL A 162 1.19 -3.63 4.46
C VAL A 162 -0.15 -4.34 4.35
N VAL A 163 -1.21 -3.60 4.05
CA VAL A 163 -2.56 -4.13 3.76
C VAL A 163 -2.93 -3.83 2.32
N ILE A 164 -3.56 -4.79 1.66
CA ILE A 164 -3.88 -4.70 0.24
C ILE A 164 -5.30 -5.23 0.04
N PHE A 165 -6.20 -4.35 -0.40
CA PHE A 165 -7.60 -4.65 -0.62
C PHE A 165 -7.88 -4.66 -2.12
N TYR A 166 -8.28 -5.78 -2.67
CA TYR A 166 -8.62 -5.95 -4.07
C TYR A 166 -10.13 -5.89 -4.26
N PRO A 167 -10.70 -4.80 -4.83
CA PRO A 167 -12.10 -4.79 -5.25
C PRO A 167 -12.34 -5.78 -6.39
N HIS A 168 -11.33 -5.99 -7.23
CA HIS A 168 -11.36 -6.90 -8.37
C HIS A 168 -9.97 -7.51 -8.58
N PHE A 169 -9.70 -8.63 -7.93
CA PHE A 169 -8.37 -9.26 -7.92
C PHE A 169 -7.81 -9.55 -9.31
N SER A 170 -8.62 -10.12 -10.21
CA SER A 170 -8.18 -10.48 -11.56
C SER A 170 -7.92 -9.28 -12.47
N ALA A 171 -8.49 -8.10 -12.16
CA ALA A 171 -8.18 -6.85 -12.87
C ALA A 171 -6.94 -6.15 -12.32
N GLY A 172 -6.48 -6.53 -11.11
CA GLY A 172 -5.32 -5.93 -10.46
C GLY A 172 -5.59 -4.59 -9.76
N GLU A 173 -6.83 -4.10 -9.81
CA GLU A 173 -7.25 -2.90 -9.07
C GLU A 173 -7.14 -3.14 -7.58
N ARG A 174 -6.51 -2.22 -6.85
CA ARG A 174 -6.31 -2.39 -5.41
C ARG A 174 -6.12 -1.08 -4.67
N TYR A 175 -6.50 -1.10 -3.41
CA TYR A 175 -6.07 -0.14 -2.39
C TYR A 175 -4.93 -0.74 -1.60
N GLU A 176 -3.88 0.03 -1.38
CA GLU A 176 -2.68 -0.45 -0.69
C GLU A 176 -2.10 0.62 0.23
N ALA A 177 -1.72 0.22 1.44
CA ALA A 177 -1.14 1.13 2.43
C ALA A 177 -0.33 0.38 3.49
N PHE A 178 0.47 1.12 4.26
CA PHE A 178 0.87 0.67 5.59
C PHE A 178 -0.27 0.91 6.59
N ALA A 179 -0.44 0.02 7.54
CA ALA A 179 -1.48 0.12 8.56
C ALA A 179 -1.06 -0.56 9.86
N TYR A 180 -1.61 -0.09 10.99
CA TYR A 180 -1.52 -0.76 12.28
C TYR A 180 -2.79 -1.56 12.54
N LEU A 181 -2.66 -2.82 12.98
CA LEU A 181 -3.79 -3.57 13.48
C LEU A 181 -4.19 -3.01 14.85
N LYS A 182 -5.37 -2.39 14.90
CA LYS A 182 -5.86 -1.65 16.07
C LYS A 182 -6.68 -2.52 17.00
N SER A 183 -7.51 -3.38 16.46
CA SER A 183 -8.36 -4.28 17.23
C SER A 183 -8.68 -5.56 16.48
N ASP A 184 -9.00 -6.60 17.26
CA ASP A 184 -9.29 -7.96 16.81
C ASP A 184 -10.41 -8.55 17.68
N PRO A 185 -11.65 -8.00 17.62
CA PRO A 185 -12.77 -8.53 18.35
C PRO A 185 -13.28 -9.84 17.75
N ILE A 186 -13.45 -10.84 18.62
CA ILE A 186 -13.95 -12.18 18.28
C ILE A 186 -15.36 -12.33 18.82
N LYS A 187 -16.31 -12.71 17.97
CA LYS A 187 -17.71 -12.97 18.33
C LYS A 187 -18.01 -14.45 18.20
N ALA A 188 -18.33 -15.11 19.33
CA ALA A 188 -18.73 -16.49 19.38
C ALA A 188 -20.20 -16.60 19.85
N GLY A 189 -21.02 -17.33 19.10
CA GLY A 189 -22.41 -17.63 19.44
C GLY A 189 -22.64 -19.14 19.60
N VAL A 190 -23.67 -19.50 20.34
CA VAL A 190 -24.13 -20.91 20.40
C VAL A 190 -24.76 -21.23 19.04
N ASP A 191 -24.31 -22.32 18.42
CA ASP A 191 -24.77 -22.76 17.08
C ASP A 191 -24.46 -21.79 15.93
N ALA A 192 -23.43 -20.91 16.09
CA ALA A 192 -22.99 -19.98 15.06
C ALA A 192 -21.50 -20.19 14.72
N VAL A 193 -21.11 -19.80 13.52
CA VAL A 193 -19.70 -19.68 13.14
C VAL A 193 -19.09 -18.55 13.96
N ILE A 194 -17.85 -18.72 14.40
CA ILE A 194 -17.13 -17.69 15.12
C ILE A 194 -16.63 -16.66 14.10
N ASP A 195 -17.04 -15.42 14.28
CA ASP A 195 -16.60 -14.27 13.48
C ASP A 195 -15.46 -13.54 14.18
N GLU A 196 -14.52 -13.04 13.39
CA GLU A 196 -13.42 -12.20 13.79
C GLU A 196 -13.41 -10.94 12.93
N GLU A 197 -13.34 -9.78 13.58
CA GLU A 197 -13.29 -8.47 12.91
C GLU A 197 -11.88 -7.89 13.06
N LEU A 198 -11.27 -7.48 11.98
CA LEU A 198 -9.95 -6.85 11.96
C LEU A 198 -10.13 -5.37 11.64
N ASP A 199 -9.67 -4.51 12.56
CA ASP A 199 -9.67 -3.06 12.34
C ASP A 199 -8.24 -2.54 12.17
N TRP A 200 -8.01 -1.79 11.11
CA TRP A 200 -6.72 -1.14 10.82
C TRP A 200 -6.85 0.38 10.80
N GLU A 201 -5.82 1.03 11.34
CA GLU A 201 -5.54 2.45 11.17
C GLU A 201 -4.46 2.60 10.10
N ILE A 202 -4.77 3.30 9.02
CA ILE A 202 -3.81 3.51 7.93
C ILE A 202 -2.70 4.45 8.40
N ASP A 203 -1.45 4.07 8.16
CA ASP A 203 -0.28 4.85 8.48
C ASP A 203 0.28 5.54 7.24
N GLY A 204 0.07 6.84 7.15
CA GLY A 204 0.46 7.65 6.01
C GLY A 204 -0.56 7.64 4.87
N GLN A 205 -0.09 7.51 3.63
CA GLN A 205 -0.93 7.63 2.44
C GLN A 205 -1.56 6.29 2.04
N LEU A 206 -2.87 6.32 1.80
CA LEU A 206 -3.58 5.26 1.10
C LEU A 206 -3.43 5.47 -0.41
N PHE A 207 -2.96 4.44 -1.11
CA PHE A 207 -2.80 4.45 -2.57
C PHE A 207 -3.90 3.63 -3.24
N PHE A 208 -4.40 4.13 -4.35
CA PHE A 208 -5.22 3.35 -5.27
C PHE A 208 -4.40 3.08 -6.53
N GLN A 209 -4.30 1.81 -6.91
CA GLN A 209 -3.68 1.37 -8.14
C GLN A 209 -4.77 0.89 -9.09
N ALA A 210 -4.92 1.57 -10.21
CA ALA A 210 -5.72 1.08 -11.33
C ALA A 210 -5.04 -0.10 -12.04
N SER A 211 -5.82 -0.87 -12.75
CA SER A 211 -5.38 -2.00 -13.57
C SER A 211 -4.52 -1.55 -14.75
#